data_1b0f175d2b89d57e9796abe7f2370899
#
_entry.id   1b0f175d2b89d57e9796abe7f2370899
#
_cell.length_a   1.000
_cell.length_b   1.000
_cell.length_c   1.000
_cell.angle_alpha   90.00
_cell.angle_beta   90.00
_cell.angle_gamma   90.00
#
_symmetry.space_group_name_H-M   'P 1'
#
loop_
_entity.id
_entity.type
_entity.pdbx_description
1 polymer ?
#
loop_
_entity_poly.entity_id
_entity_poly.type
_entity_poly.pdbx_seq_one_letter_code
_entity_poly.pdbx_strand_id
1 'polypeptide(L)'
;MCFHPGASWLKQNGMSPSKKESVEIYCAKEYYRDREYWGPGGVLLHELSHAYHWKVLKDGYDNREIKDCYDAAMKEGLYDLVYVHDDGKNKQKKAKRRAYACENQMEYFAELSVAFLAGTDKNVDYNKWQPFNRNELQTFDPRAYRLLQQIWE
;
A
#
# COMPACT_ATOMS: atom_id res chain seq x y z
N MET A 1 8.07 7.65 -5.32
CA MET A 1 8.07 6.46 -6.22
C MET A 1 6.66 6.33 -6.75
N CYS A 2 6.47 5.75 -7.94
CA CYS A 2 5.13 5.56 -8.51
C CYS A 2 5.14 4.43 -9.55
N PHE A 3 4.11 3.59 -9.55
CA PHE A 3 3.83 2.66 -10.64
C PHE A 3 2.98 3.35 -11.72
N HIS A 4 3.33 3.16 -12.98
CA HIS A 4 2.62 3.73 -14.12
C HIS A 4 1.81 2.63 -14.85
N PRO A 5 0.50 2.48 -14.61
CA PRO A 5 -0.28 1.39 -15.21
C PRO A 5 -0.41 1.51 -16.73
N GLY A 6 -0.51 2.74 -17.29
CA GLY A 6 -0.76 2.93 -18.70
C GLY A 6 -0.18 4.20 -19.29
N ALA A 7 -0.14 4.26 -20.62
CA ALA A 7 0.45 5.38 -21.36
C ALA A 7 -0.44 6.64 -21.42
N SER A 8 -1.76 6.50 -21.25
CA SER A 8 -2.70 7.62 -21.45
C SER A 8 -2.47 8.73 -20.42
N TRP A 9 -2.42 8.37 -19.15
CA TRP A 9 -2.15 9.32 -18.07
C TRP A 9 -0.77 9.99 -18.22
N LEU A 10 0.26 9.20 -18.58
CA LEU A 10 1.60 9.71 -18.82
C LEU A 10 1.60 10.80 -19.90
N LYS A 11 0.95 10.54 -21.04
CA LYS A 11 0.82 11.50 -22.15
C LYS A 11 0.09 12.79 -21.72
N GLN A 12 -1.02 12.66 -20.99
CA GLN A 12 -1.81 13.80 -20.49
C GLN A 12 -1.01 14.70 -19.55
N ASN A 13 -0.06 14.12 -18.80
CA ASN A 13 0.81 14.84 -17.85
C ASN A 13 2.19 15.18 -18.44
N GLY A 14 2.38 15.12 -19.76
CA GLY A 14 3.63 15.49 -20.42
C GLY A 14 4.80 14.54 -20.16
N MET A 15 4.52 13.33 -19.69
CA MET A 15 5.52 12.31 -19.37
C MET A 15 5.71 11.33 -20.54
N SER A 16 6.90 10.72 -20.61
CA SER A 16 7.16 9.72 -21.65
C SER A 16 6.24 8.50 -21.54
N PRO A 17 5.51 8.13 -22.60
CA PRO A 17 4.67 6.94 -22.61
C PRO A 17 5.46 5.62 -22.48
N SER A 18 6.78 5.66 -22.71
CA SER A 18 7.65 4.48 -22.53
C SER A 18 7.77 4.03 -21.06
N LYS A 19 7.37 4.90 -20.11
CA LYS A 19 7.32 4.56 -18.68
C LYS A 19 6.10 3.68 -18.30
N LYS A 20 5.19 3.40 -19.22
CA LYS A 20 4.05 2.50 -18.95
C LYS A 20 4.53 1.16 -18.37
N GLU A 21 3.75 0.62 -17.43
CA GLU A 21 4.02 -0.67 -16.78
C GLU A 21 5.40 -0.74 -16.09
N SER A 22 5.88 0.40 -15.60
CA SER A 22 7.11 0.47 -14.83
C SER A 22 6.91 1.15 -13.47
N VAL A 23 7.77 0.81 -12.51
CA VAL A 23 7.92 1.56 -11.27
C VAL A 23 9.00 2.61 -11.46
N GLU A 24 8.67 3.87 -11.24
CA GLU A 24 9.60 4.98 -11.35
C GLU A 24 10.08 5.45 -9.98
N ILE A 25 11.39 5.51 -9.80
CA ILE A 25 12.04 6.14 -8.65
C ILE A 25 12.46 7.55 -9.09
N TYR A 26 11.70 8.57 -8.70
CA TYR A 26 11.96 9.96 -9.11
C TYR A 26 13.29 10.50 -8.58
N CYS A 27 13.65 10.10 -7.36
CA CYS A 27 14.85 10.58 -6.69
C CYS A 27 15.41 9.48 -5.77
N ALA A 28 16.65 9.05 -6.03
CA ALA A 28 17.30 8.01 -5.24
C ALA A 28 17.47 8.42 -3.75
N LYS A 29 17.74 9.73 -3.48
CA LYS A 29 17.86 10.24 -2.11
C LYS A 29 16.53 10.16 -1.35
N GLU A 30 15.41 10.48 -2.00
CA GLU A 30 14.08 10.37 -1.39
C GLU A 30 13.71 8.92 -1.16
N TYR A 31 13.98 8.05 -2.11
CA TYR A 31 13.78 6.62 -1.95
C TYR A 31 14.55 6.06 -0.74
N TYR A 32 15.81 6.49 -0.59
CA TYR A 32 16.61 6.08 0.56
C TYR A 32 16.00 6.54 1.89
N ARG A 33 15.49 7.78 1.94
CA ARG A 33 14.76 8.31 3.10
C ARG A 33 13.45 7.57 3.36
N ASP A 34 12.70 7.23 2.32
CA ASP A 34 11.42 6.54 2.45
C ASP A 34 11.57 5.16 3.12
N ARG A 35 12.72 4.53 2.98
CA ARG A 35 13.04 3.27 3.69
C ARG A 35 13.10 3.43 5.22
N GLU A 36 13.18 4.64 5.74
CA GLU A 36 13.12 4.91 7.17
C GLU A 36 11.68 4.90 7.70
N TYR A 37 10.70 5.26 6.85
CA TYR A 37 9.27 5.28 7.19
C TYR A 37 8.60 3.94 6.96
N TRP A 38 9.02 3.28 5.91
CA TRP A 38 8.60 1.94 5.54
C TRP A 38 9.67 0.95 6.00
N GLY A 39 9.29 -0.24 6.36
CA GLY A 39 10.27 -1.31 6.59
C GLY A 39 11.07 -1.65 5.33
N PRO A 40 12.00 -2.60 5.41
CA PRO A 40 12.87 -2.95 4.28
C PRO A 40 12.07 -3.31 3.03
N GLY A 41 12.17 -2.47 1.99
CA GLY A 41 11.46 -2.66 0.72
C GLY A 41 10.00 -2.24 0.71
N GLY A 42 9.44 -1.73 1.82
CA GLY A 42 7.99 -1.45 1.93
C GLY A 42 7.43 -0.56 0.84
N VAL A 43 8.04 0.58 0.55
CA VAL A 43 7.59 1.48 -0.51
C VAL A 43 7.69 0.85 -1.91
N LEU A 44 8.71 0.05 -2.17
CA LEU A 44 8.83 -0.67 -3.44
C LEU A 44 7.75 -1.77 -3.54
N LEU A 45 7.51 -2.49 -2.45
CA LEU A 45 6.47 -3.51 -2.39
C LEU A 45 5.07 -2.91 -2.61
N HIS A 46 4.82 -1.70 -2.07
CA HIS A 46 3.58 -0.94 -2.33
C HIS A 46 3.37 -0.72 -3.83
N GLU A 47 4.37 -0.19 -4.54
CA GLU A 47 4.27 0.06 -5.98
C GLU A 47 4.18 -1.24 -6.81
N LEU A 48 4.87 -2.29 -6.40
CA LEU A 48 4.73 -3.61 -7.03
C LEU A 48 3.35 -4.23 -6.78
N SER A 49 2.71 -3.94 -5.66
CA SER A 49 1.34 -4.36 -5.40
C SER A 49 0.34 -3.68 -6.33
N HIS A 50 0.54 -2.39 -6.66
CA HIS A 50 -0.23 -1.74 -7.73
C HIS A 50 -0.03 -2.42 -9.08
N ALA A 51 1.22 -2.77 -9.42
CA ALA A 51 1.52 -3.49 -10.66
C ALA A 51 0.81 -4.85 -10.72
N TYR A 52 0.84 -5.59 -9.61
CA TYR A 52 0.15 -6.87 -9.49
C TYR A 52 -1.37 -6.71 -9.60
N HIS A 53 -1.94 -5.75 -8.88
CA HIS A 53 -3.37 -5.43 -8.94
C HIS A 53 -3.83 -5.13 -10.36
N TRP A 54 -3.10 -4.27 -11.05
CA TRP A 54 -3.39 -3.87 -12.43
C TRP A 54 -3.26 -5.02 -13.43
N LYS A 55 -2.18 -5.80 -13.33
CA LYS A 55 -1.73 -6.70 -14.41
C LYS A 55 -2.21 -8.12 -14.24
N VAL A 56 -2.35 -8.59 -13.00
CA VAL A 56 -2.51 -10.02 -12.67
C VAL A 56 -3.91 -10.31 -12.15
N LEU A 57 -4.47 -9.43 -11.33
CA LEU A 57 -5.79 -9.69 -10.77
C LEU A 57 -6.88 -9.53 -11.84
N LYS A 58 -7.91 -10.34 -11.69
CA LYS A 58 -9.11 -10.25 -12.54
C LYS A 58 -9.69 -8.84 -12.47
N ASP A 59 -10.00 -8.28 -13.63
CA ASP A 59 -10.54 -6.93 -13.82
C ASP A 59 -9.61 -5.79 -13.34
N GLY A 60 -8.34 -6.09 -13.01
CA GLY A 60 -7.34 -5.09 -12.63
C GLY A 60 -7.82 -4.20 -11.48
N TYR A 61 -7.73 -2.89 -11.64
CA TYR A 61 -8.16 -1.91 -10.62
C TYR A 61 -9.67 -1.89 -10.36
N ASP A 62 -10.47 -2.52 -11.23
CA ASP A 62 -11.91 -2.71 -11.05
C ASP A 62 -12.26 -4.04 -10.35
N ASN A 63 -11.25 -4.71 -9.75
CA ASN A 63 -11.46 -5.94 -9.01
C ASN A 63 -12.49 -5.74 -7.90
N ARG A 64 -13.59 -6.51 -8.00
CA ARG A 64 -14.75 -6.32 -7.16
C ARG A 64 -14.51 -6.72 -5.71
N GLU A 65 -13.75 -7.77 -5.48
CA GLU A 65 -13.50 -8.27 -4.11
C GLU A 65 -12.69 -7.26 -3.30
N ILE A 66 -11.68 -6.63 -3.93
CA ILE A 66 -10.90 -5.56 -3.31
C ILE A 66 -11.79 -4.35 -3.04
N LYS A 67 -12.61 -3.97 -4.04
CA LYS A 67 -13.51 -2.82 -3.89
C LYS A 67 -14.53 -3.03 -2.78
N ASP A 68 -15.15 -4.20 -2.68
CA ASP A 68 -16.15 -4.52 -1.66
C ASP A 68 -15.51 -4.48 -0.24
N CYS A 69 -14.27 -4.97 -0.08
CA CYS A 69 -13.51 -4.87 1.17
C CYS A 69 -13.20 -3.41 1.53
N TYR A 70 -12.74 -2.63 0.56
CA TYR A 70 -12.46 -1.20 0.71
C TYR A 70 -13.72 -0.43 1.13
N ASP A 71 -14.82 -0.58 0.40
CA ASP A 71 -16.08 0.11 0.68
C ASP A 71 -16.61 -0.21 2.09
N ALA A 72 -16.50 -1.46 2.52
CA ALA A 72 -16.88 -1.88 3.87
C ALA A 72 -15.99 -1.24 4.95
N ALA A 73 -14.67 -1.22 4.74
CA ALA A 73 -13.74 -0.59 5.68
C ALA A 73 -13.95 0.92 5.79
N MET A 74 -14.23 1.59 4.65
CA MET A 74 -14.54 3.03 4.63
C MET A 74 -15.87 3.33 5.33
N LYS A 75 -16.90 2.53 5.11
CA LYS A 75 -18.20 2.67 5.77
C LYS A 75 -18.11 2.54 7.31
N GLU A 76 -17.20 1.71 7.78
CA GLU A 76 -16.95 1.50 9.20
C GLU A 76 -16.01 2.56 9.81
N GLY A 77 -15.40 3.43 8.99
CA GLY A 77 -14.40 4.40 9.44
C GLY A 77 -13.13 3.78 10.00
N LEU A 78 -12.84 2.52 9.60
CA LEU A 78 -11.76 1.72 10.20
C LEU A 78 -10.39 2.39 10.09
N TYR A 79 -10.14 3.13 9.01
CA TYR A 79 -8.89 3.78 8.68
C TYR A 79 -8.88 5.30 8.86
N ASP A 80 -9.95 5.87 9.45
CA ASP A 80 -10.07 7.33 9.59
C ASP A 80 -9.09 7.92 10.60
N LEU A 81 -8.67 7.13 11.61
CA LEU A 81 -7.74 7.60 12.63
C LEU A 81 -6.80 6.47 13.08
N VAL A 82 -5.73 6.25 12.34
CA VAL A 82 -4.73 5.20 12.57
C VAL A 82 -3.38 5.79 12.94
N TYR A 83 -2.53 4.97 13.54
CA TYR A 83 -1.14 5.37 13.78
C TYR A 83 -0.35 5.41 12.47
N VAL A 84 0.61 6.35 12.40
CA VAL A 84 1.52 6.53 11.25
C VAL A 84 2.94 6.83 11.72
N HIS A 85 3.93 6.33 11.02
CA HIS A 85 5.33 6.71 11.20
C HIS A 85 5.61 8.04 10.51
N ASP A 86 5.71 9.12 11.28
CA ASP A 86 5.87 10.48 10.73
C ASP A 86 7.32 10.88 10.41
N ASP A 87 8.31 10.36 11.15
CA ASP A 87 9.70 10.81 11.04
C ASP A 87 10.74 9.70 10.84
N GLY A 88 10.31 8.47 10.62
CA GLY A 88 11.19 7.32 10.39
C GLY A 88 12.21 7.01 11.49
N LYS A 89 12.62 8.03 12.26
CA LYS A 89 13.69 7.94 13.27
C LYS A 89 13.17 7.56 14.64
N ASN A 90 11.94 7.91 14.95
CA ASN A 90 11.35 7.68 16.26
C ASN A 90 10.07 6.86 16.16
N LYS A 91 10.22 5.56 15.94
CA LYS A 91 9.11 4.59 15.89
C LYS A 91 8.24 4.57 17.15
N GLN A 92 8.65 5.21 18.23
CA GLN A 92 7.87 5.32 19.47
C GLN A 92 6.87 6.49 19.46
N LYS A 93 7.07 7.49 18.58
CA LYS A 93 6.15 8.62 18.43
C LYS A 93 5.35 8.46 17.15
N LYS A 94 4.23 7.75 17.26
CA LYS A 94 3.27 7.58 16.16
C LYS A 94 2.19 8.65 16.28
N ALA A 95 2.06 9.51 15.28
CA ALA A 95 0.89 10.38 15.15
C ALA A 95 -0.33 9.56 14.77
N LYS A 96 -1.54 10.09 14.97
CA LYS A 96 -2.76 9.49 14.44
C LYS A 96 -3.31 10.37 13.33
N ARG A 97 -3.59 9.78 12.18
CA ARG A 97 -4.15 10.44 10.99
C ARG A 97 -5.03 9.50 10.21
N ARG A 98 -5.78 10.05 9.28
CA ARG A 98 -6.48 9.28 8.25
C ARG A 98 -5.46 8.57 7.37
N ALA A 99 -5.60 7.26 7.21
CA ALA A 99 -4.66 6.45 6.46
C ALA A 99 -4.67 6.76 4.96
N TYR A 100 -3.54 6.56 4.31
CA TYR A 100 -3.45 6.66 2.86
C TYR A 100 -4.29 5.58 2.16
N ALA A 101 -4.51 4.44 2.79
CA ALA A 101 -5.45 3.40 2.37
C ALA A 101 -6.89 3.90 2.15
N CYS A 102 -7.26 5.09 2.69
CA CYS A 102 -8.58 5.68 2.48
C CYS A 102 -8.74 6.42 1.14
N GLU A 103 -7.67 6.62 0.37
CA GLU A 103 -7.74 7.41 -0.87
C GLU A 103 -8.57 6.70 -1.95
N ASN A 104 -8.36 5.42 -2.14
CA ASN A 104 -9.10 4.58 -3.07
C ASN A 104 -8.77 3.09 -2.84
N GLN A 105 -9.48 2.19 -3.53
CA GLN A 105 -9.27 0.74 -3.41
C GLN A 105 -7.88 0.27 -3.86
N MET A 106 -7.20 1.02 -4.73
CA MET A 106 -5.86 0.67 -5.20
C MET A 106 -4.83 0.91 -4.09
N GLU A 107 -4.91 2.06 -3.41
CA GLU A 107 -4.05 2.38 -2.26
C GLU A 107 -4.34 1.48 -1.06
N TYR A 108 -5.62 1.18 -0.82
CA TYR A 108 -6.02 0.22 0.19
C TYR A 108 -5.36 -1.14 -0.03
N PHE A 109 -5.45 -1.68 -1.25
CA PHE A 109 -4.83 -2.96 -1.58
C PHE A 109 -3.30 -2.92 -1.45
N ALA A 110 -2.65 -1.86 -1.96
CA ALA A 110 -1.20 -1.73 -1.92
C ALA A 110 -0.65 -1.61 -0.50
N GLU A 111 -1.24 -0.72 0.33
CA GLU A 111 -0.88 -0.53 1.73
C GLU A 111 -1.01 -1.85 2.53
N LEU A 112 -2.14 -2.53 2.39
CA LEU A 112 -2.38 -3.75 3.16
C LEU A 112 -1.59 -4.95 2.64
N SER A 113 -1.25 -4.97 1.36
CA SER A 113 -0.32 -5.96 0.80
C SER A 113 1.08 -5.83 1.40
N VAL A 114 1.55 -4.60 1.65
CA VAL A 114 2.82 -4.39 2.37
C VAL A 114 2.76 -4.99 3.77
N ALA A 115 1.71 -4.70 4.53
CA ALA A 115 1.53 -5.25 5.86
C ALA A 115 1.44 -6.79 5.85
N PHE A 116 0.77 -7.36 4.83
CA PHE A 116 0.57 -8.80 4.70
C PHE A 116 1.83 -9.56 4.28
N LEU A 117 2.53 -9.09 3.23
CA LEU A 117 3.66 -9.79 2.60
C LEU A 117 4.97 -9.62 3.37
N ALA A 118 5.10 -8.55 4.12
CA ALA A 118 6.36 -8.21 4.78
C ALA A 118 6.72 -9.11 5.97
N GLY A 119 5.89 -10.08 6.30
CA GLY A 119 6.22 -11.14 7.24
C GLY A 119 5.51 -11.07 8.58
N THR A 120 5.84 -12.03 9.44
CA THR A 120 5.17 -12.27 10.73
C THR A 120 5.96 -11.79 11.93
N ASP A 121 7.11 -11.13 11.73
CA ASP A 121 7.90 -10.58 12.84
C ASP A 121 7.17 -9.40 13.48
N LYS A 122 6.65 -9.63 14.69
CA LYS A 122 5.91 -8.62 15.47
C LYS A 122 6.74 -7.40 15.87
N ASN A 123 8.06 -7.49 15.78
CA ASN A 123 8.96 -6.41 16.15
C ASN A 123 9.32 -5.51 14.97
N VAL A 124 8.87 -5.85 13.77
CA VAL A 124 9.19 -5.11 12.55
C VAL A 124 7.92 -4.52 11.96
N ASP A 125 7.87 -3.21 11.88
CA ASP A 125 6.84 -2.48 11.16
C ASP A 125 7.30 -2.32 9.71
N TYR A 126 6.57 -2.91 8.79
CA TYR A 126 6.90 -2.85 7.36
C TYR A 126 6.08 -1.80 6.62
N ASN A 127 4.82 -1.62 7.01
CA ASN A 127 3.98 -0.56 6.47
C ASN A 127 4.20 0.75 7.24
N LYS A 128 4.08 1.87 6.54
CA LYS A 128 4.13 3.20 7.15
C LYS A 128 2.90 3.49 8.01
N TRP A 129 1.74 2.99 7.61
CA TRP A 129 0.45 3.19 8.25
C TRP A 129 0.02 1.93 8.99
N GLN A 130 -0.69 2.09 10.11
CA GLN A 130 -1.36 0.97 10.76
C GLN A 130 -2.48 0.41 9.85
N PRO A 131 -2.52 -0.94 9.70
CA PRO A 131 -1.70 -1.98 10.34
C PRO A 131 -0.28 -2.02 9.78
N PHE A 132 0.69 -2.15 10.70
CA PHE A 132 2.11 -2.06 10.34
C PHE A 132 2.70 -3.37 9.83
N ASN A 133 2.08 -4.50 10.19
CA ASN A 133 2.54 -5.84 9.85
C ASN A 133 1.38 -6.84 9.77
N ARG A 134 1.68 -8.06 9.34
CA ARG A 134 0.69 -9.12 9.10
C ARG A 134 -0.11 -9.49 10.35
N ASN A 135 0.52 -9.53 11.51
CA ASN A 135 -0.17 -9.90 12.76
C ASN A 135 -1.17 -8.82 13.19
N GLU A 136 -0.82 -7.55 13.02
CA GLU A 136 -1.76 -6.46 13.25
C GLU A 136 -2.91 -6.50 12.24
N LEU A 137 -2.62 -6.70 10.96
CA LEU A 137 -3.63 -6.76 9.92
C LEU A 137 -4.69 -7.82 10.21
N GLN A 138 -4.27 -9.00 10.69
CA GLN A 138 -5.18 -10.10 11.00
C GLN A 138 -6.27 -9.70 12.02
N THR A 139 -5.92 -8.86 12.99
CA THR A 139 -6.84 -8.41 14.04
C THR A 139 -7.52 -7.10 13.71
N PHE A 140 -6.84 -6.21 12.99
CA PHE A 140 -7.33 -4.88 12.67
C PHE A 140 -8.35 -4.88 11.53
N ASP A 141 -8.06 -5.59 10.44
CA ASP A 141 -8.98 -5.79 9.32
C ASP A 141 -9.01 -7.26 8.87
N PRO A 142 -9.79 -8.12 9.57
CA PRO A 142 -9.86 -9.54 9.24
C PRO A 142 -10.42 -9.85 7.85
N ARG A 143 -11.17 -8.93 7.24
CA ARG A 143 -11.66 -9.08 5.85
C ARG A 143 -10.52 -8.95 4.87
N ALA A 144 -9.79 -7.84 4.98
CA ALA A 144 -8.60 -7.62 4.15
C ALA A 144 -7.59 -8.75 4.32
N TYR A 145 -7.35 -9.19 5.55
CA TYR A 145 -6.43 -10.30 5.80
C TYR A 145 -6.82 -11.56 5.02
N ARG A 146 -8.11 -11.97 5.07
CA ARG A 146 -8.59 -13.16 4.34
C ARG A 146 -8.51 -12.97 2.82
N LEU A 147 -8.86 -11.79 2.33
CA LEU A 147 -8.74 -11.47 0.91
C LEU A 147 -7.29 -11.55 0.43
N LEU A 148 -6.37 -10.93 1.18
CA LEU A 148 -4.95 -10.95 0.83
C LEU A 148 -4.34 -12.35 0.94
N GLN A 149 -4.83 -13.16 1.88
CA GLN A 149 -4.43 -14.56 1.97
C GLN A 149 -4.82 -15.34 0.72
N GLN A 150 -6.01 -15.14 0.18
CA GLN A 150 -6.46 -15.77 -1.06
C GLN A 150 -5.69 -15.28 -2.30
N ILE A 151 -5.25 -14.02 -2.28
CA ILE A 151 -4.54 -13.42 -3.41
C ILE A 151 -3.05 -13.82 -3.43
N TRP A 152 -2.41 -13.89 -2.26
CA TRP A 152 -0.97 -14.04 -2.15
C TRP A 152 -0.49 -15.44 -1.76
N GLU A 153 -1.35 -16.32 -1.27
CA GLU A 153 -1.08 -17.71 -0.86
C GLU A 153 -1.86 -18.73 -1.69
#